data_bc202b247921f3a18f2f7ef7937e522c
#
_entry.id   bc202b247921f3a18f2f7ef7937e522c
#
_cell.length_a   1.000
_cell.length_b   1.000
_cell.length_c   1.000
_cell.angle_alpha   90.00
_cell.angle_beta   90.00
_cell.angle_gamma   90.00
#
_symmetry.space_group_name_H-M   'P 1'
#
loop_
_entity.id
_entity.type
_entity.pdbx_description
1 polymer ?
#
loop_
_entity_poly.entity_id
_entity_poly.type
_entity_poly.pdbx_seq_one_letter_code
_entity_poly.pdbx_strand_id
1 'polypeptide(L)'
;VQIATPDIGEVAARRLLALDFQGKGVQELHGPREISMAEATAAIGRAIGKPDLAYVQFPYADAKKGMVGAGLPEEMADLYVEMSQGFNDGRIKATQPRSAATTTPTTIERFAESVFAPAFRAG
;
A
#
# COMPACT_ATOMS: atom_id res chain seq x y z
N VAL A 1 4.49 -2.64 5.75
CA VAL A 1 3.19 -3.34 5.65
C VAL A 1 2.46 -2.80 4.44
N GLN A 2 1.94 -3.68 3.56
CA GLN A 2 1.16 -3.32 2.38
C GLN A 2 -0.14 -4.11 2.40
N ILE A 3 -1.22 -3.51 1.87
CA ILE A 3 -2.56 -4.10 1.84
C ILE A 3 -3.27 -3.67 0.55
N ALA A 4 -4.07 -4.56 -0.03
CA ALA A 4 -4.92 -4.23 -1.16
C ALA A 4 -6.13 -3.39 -0.70
N THR A 5 -6.39 -2.28 -1.38
CA THR A 5 -7.52 -1.39 -1.04
C THR A 5 -8.89 -2.06 -1.10
N PRO A 6 -9.19 -3.00 -2.01
CA PRO A 6 -10.45 -3.74 -1.98
C PRO A 6 -10.66 -4.54 -0.69
N ASP A 7 -9.61 -5.11 -0.12
CA ASP A 7 -9.69 -5.85 1.14
C ASP A 7 -10.09 -4.93 2.31
N ILE A 8 -9.59 -3.69 2.32
CA ILE A 8 -9.98 -2.69 3.33
C ILE A 8 -11.49 -2.40 3.20
N GLY A 9 -11.95 -2.17 1.97
CA GLY A 9 -13.36 -1.91 1.68
C GLY A 9 -14.27 -3.06 2.11
N GLU A 10 -13.87 -4.30 1.84
CA GLU A 10 -14.63 -5.49 2.23
C GLU A 10 -14.74 -5.63 3.77
N VAL A 11 -13.65 -5.43 4.49
CA VAL A 11 -13.67 -5.48 5.97
C VAL A 11 -14.56 -4.37 6.52
N ALA A 12 -14.43 -3.14 6.01
CA ALA A 12 -15.25 -2.01 6.42
C ALA A 12 -16.75 -2.28 6.17
N ALA A 13 -17.11 -2.77 4.99
CA ALA A 13 -18.48 -3.11 4.64
C ALA A 13 -19.06 -4.19 5.56
N ARG A 14 -18.31 -5.26 5.82
CA ARG A 14 -18.75 -6.32 6.75
C ARG A 14 -19.02 -5.79 8.15
N ARG A 15 -18.13 -4.93 8.68
CA ARG A 15 -18.30 -4.34 10.01
C ARG A 15 -19.52 -3.42 10.09
N LEU A 16 -19.74 -2.61 9.04
CA LEU A 16 -20.90 -1.72 8.97
C LEU A 16 -22.22 -2.48 8.83
N LEU A 17 -22.24 -3.59 8.10
CA LEU A 17 -23.43 -4.44 7.95
C LEU A 17 -23.74 -5.23 9.23
N ALA A 18 -22.71 -5.72 9.91
CA ALA A 18 -22.88 -6.51 11.13
C ALA A 18 -23.25 -5.66 12.35
N LEU A 19 -22.86 -4.37 12.38
CA LEU A 19 -23.05 -3.44 13.51
C LEU A 19 -22.58 -4.05 14.85
N ASP A 20 -21.52 -4.86 14.82
CA ASP A 20 -21.01 -5.66 15.94
C ASP A 20 -19.95 -4.91 16.78
N PHE A 21 -19.81 -3.60 16.57
CA PHE A 21 -18.91 -2.73 17.32
C PHE A 21 -19.69 -1.75 18.18
N GLN A 22 -19.10 -1.43 19.34
CA GLN A 22 -19.63 -0.42 20.27
C GLN A 22 -18.53 0.57 20.65
N GLY A 23 -18.90 1.85 20.81
CA GLY A 23 -17.95 2.90 21.18
C GLY A 23 -16.94 3.21 20.09
N LYS A 24 -15.72 3.57 20.50
CA LYS A 24 -14.62 3.92 19.63
C LYS A 24 -13.56 2.80 19.65
N GLY A 25 -13.11 2.38 18.49
CA GLY A 25 -12.07 1.37 18.38
C GLY A 25 -11.24 1.56 17.10
N VAL A 26 -10.05 0.98 17.08
CA VAL A 26 -9.17 0.90 15.91
C VAL A 26 -8.93 -0.57 15.61
N GLN A 27 -9.11 -0.96 14.37
CA GLN A 27 -8.71 -2.26 13.86
C GLN A 27 -7.69 -2.03 12.76
N GLU A 28 -6.46 -2.44 12.98
CA GLU A 28 -5.43 -2.42 11.94
C GLU A 28 -5.65 -3.59 10.97
N LEU A 29 -5.31 -3.36 9.71
CA LEU A 29 -5.36 -4.38 8.68
C LEU A 29 -4.02 -4.49 7.97
N HIS A 30 -3.61 -5.70 7.68
CA HIS A 30 -2.36 -6.04 7.01
C HIS A 30 -2.63 -6.95 5.81
N GLY A 31 -1.83 -6.83 4.77
CA GLY A 31 -1.81 -7.82 3.71
C GLY A 31 -1.31 -9.19 4.23
N PRO A 32 -1.36 -10.26 3.42
CA PRO A 32 -1.12 -11.63 3.88
C PRO A 32 0.31 -11.87 4.39
N ARG A 33 1.27 -11.10 3.93
CA ARG A 33 2.68 -11.18 4.36
C ARG A 33 3.35 -9.81 4.36
N GLU A 34 4.49 -9.73 5.05
CA GLU A 34 5.38 -8.58 4.89
C GLU A 34 6.15 -8.70 3.58
N ILE A 35 6.25 -7.61 2.86
CA ILE A 35 7.01 -7.52 1.62
C ILE A 35 7.79 -6.21 1.57
N SER A 36 8.96 -6.25 0.95
CA SER A 36 9.75 -5.06 0.63
C SER A 36 9.21 -4.38 -0.63
N MET A 37 9.61 -3.13 -0.85
CA MET A 37 9.30 -2.42 -2.10
C MET A 37 9.95 -3.10 -3.31
N ALA A 38 11.11 -3.71 -3.16
CA ALA A 38 11.75 -4.48 -4.21
C ALA A 38 10.94 -5.71 -4.62
N GLU A 39 10.40 -6.47 -3.65
CA GLU A 39 9.53 -7.62 -3.92
C GLU A 39 8.22 -7.18 -4.59
N ALA A 40 7.63 -6.06 -4.13
CA ALA A 40 6.42 -5.51 -4.74
C ALA A 40 6.68 -5.09 -6.19
N THR A 41 7.80 -4.40 -6.46
CA THR A 41 8.19 -3.99 -7.82
C THR A 41 8.43 -5.20 -8.73
N ALA A 42 9.08 -6.24 -8.23
CA ALA A 42 9.30 -7.47 -8.99
C ALA A 42 7.97 -8.19 -9.32
N ALA A 43 7.02 -8.22 -8.39
CA ALA A 43 5.69 -8.80 -8.64
C ALA A 43 4.92 -8.01 -9.71
N ILE A 44 4.92 -6.67 -9.63
CA ILE A 44 4.31 -5.78 -10.61
C ILE A 44 5.00 -5.96 -11.97
N GLY A 45 6.33 -5.96 -12.01
CA GLY A 45 7.10 -6.13 -13.23
C GLY A 45 6.73 -7.41 -13.98
N ARG A 46 6.62 -8.53 -13.26
CA ARG A 46 6.16 -9.81 -13.87
C ARG A 46 4.76 -9.69 -14.45
N ALA A 47 3.83 -9.08 -13.73
CA ALA A 47 2.44 -8.96 -14.16
C ALA A 47 2.25 -8.10 -15.42
N ILE A 48 3.11 -7.09 -15.63
CA ILE A 48 3.08 -6.21 -16.81
C ILE A 48 4.04 -6.63 -17.93
N GLY A 49 4.70 -7.78 -17.79
CA GLY A 49 5.63 -8.30 -18.79
C GLY A 49 7.01 -7.60 -18.83
N LYS A 50 7.39 -6.97 -17.71
CA LYS A 50 8.71 -6.30 -17.53
C LYS A 50 9.45 -6.93 -16.34
N PRO A 51 9.93 -8.18 -16.47
CA PRO A 51 10.53 -8.92 -15.35
C PRO A 51 11.80 -8.25 -14.78
N ASP A 52 12.49 -7.44 -15.59
CA ASP A 52 13.70 -6.73 -15.20
C ASP A 52 13.43 -5.37 -14.51
N LEU A 53 12.16 -5.07 -14.21
CA LEU A 53 11.79 -3.85 -13.50
C LEU A 53 12.41 -3.87 -12.10
N ALA A 54 13.32 -2.92 -11.84
CA ALA A 54 13.99 -2.78 -10.57
C ALA A 54 13.37 -1.66 -9.71
N TYR A 55 13.33 -1.87 -8.41
CA TYR A 55 13.00 -0.81 -7.45
C TYR A 55 14.17 0.17 -7.34
N VAL A 56 13.88 1.44 -7.51
CA VAL A 56 14.85 2.52 -7.32
C VAL A 56 14.36 3.40 -6.17
N GLN A 57 15.17 3.47 -5.12
CA GLN A 57 14.88 4.37 -3.99
C GLN A 57 15.41 5.77 -4.30
N PHE A 58 14.52 6.73 -4.40
CA PHE A 58 14.88 8.14 -4.60
C PHE A 58 15.18 8.81 -3.25
N PRO A 59 16.15 9.76 -3.21
CA PRO A 59 16.25 10.71 -2.12
C PRO A 59 14.93 11.47 -1.94
N TYR A 60 14.59 11.82 -0.70
CA TYR A 60 13.31 12.50 -0.42
C TYR A 60 13.09 13.78 -1.23
N ALA A 61 14.16 14.57 -1.42
CA ALA A 61 14.08 15.80 -2.23
C ALA A 61 13.72 15.51 -3.69
N ASP A 62 14.23 14.43 -4.27
CA ASP A 62 13.95 14.06 -5.65
C ASP A 62 12.56 13.42 -5.78
N ALA A 63 12.14 12.64 -4.78
CA ALA A 63 10.78 12.13 -4.69
C ALA A 63 9.75 13.27 -4.63
N LYS A 64 10.00 14.31 -3.80
CA LYS A 64 9.17 15.53 -3.75
C LYS A 64 9.09 16.21 -5.12
N LYS A 65 10.24 16.46 -5.77
CA LYS A 65 10.28 17.07 -7.11
C LYS A 65 9.49 16.26 -8.14
N GLY A 66 9.62 14.93 -8.10
CA GLY A 66 8.88 14.04 -8.99
C GLY A 66 7.36 14.14 -8.78
N MET A 67 6.90 14.16 -7.53
CA MET A 67 5.48 14.31 -7.19
C MET A 67 4.91 15.66 -7.65
N VAL A 68 5.63 16.75 -7.37
CA VAL A 68 5.22 18.10 -7.84
C VAL A 68 5.22 18.18 -9.36
N GLY A 69 6.24 17.61 -10.01
CA GLY A 69 6.31 17.53 -11.48
C GLY A 69 5.18 16.70 -12.11
N ALA A 70 4.64 15.72 -11.37
CA ALA A 70 3.46 14.94 -11.76
C ALA A 70 2.12 15.65 -11.44
N GLY A 71 2.15 16.87 -10.91
CA GLY A 71 0.97 17.70 -10.67
C GLY A 71 0.42 17.66 -9.24
N LEU A 72 1.12 17.04 -8.28
CA LEU A 72 0.72 17.15 -6.88
C LEU A 72 1.02 18.56 -6.34
N PRO A 73 0.10 19.14 -5.52
CA PRO A 73 0.42 20.33 -4.75
C PRO A 73 1.64 20.12 -3.85
N GLU A 74 2.45 21.16 -3.69
CA GLU A 74 3.72 21.07 -2.94
C GLU A 74 3.51 20.60 -1.49
N GLU A 75 2.49 21.14 -0.81
CA GLU A 75 2.14 20.76 0.56
C GLU A 75 1.76 19.27 0.66
N MET A 76 1.09 18.74 -0.36
CA MET A 76 0.73 17.32 -0.42
C MET A 76 1.97 16.46 -0.61
N ALA A 77 2.90 16.88 -1.47
CA ALA A 77 4.18 16.19 -1.66
C ALA A 77 5.01 16.19 -0.37
N ASP A 78 5.01 17.27 0.41
CA ASP A 78 5.65 17.32 1.73
C ASP A 78 5.07 16.31 2.72
N LEU A 79 3.75 16.19 2.78
CA LEU A 79 3.07 15.21 3.63
C LEU A 79 3.42 13.76 3.24
N TYR A 80 3.51 13.45 1.95
CA TYR A 80 3.96 12.13 1.47
C TYR A 80 5.41 11.83 1.84
N VAL A 81 6.28 12.84 1.76
CA VAL A 81 7.68 12.71 2.19
C VAL A 81 7.76 12.47 3.69
N GLU A 82 7.03 13.25 4.50
CA GLU A 82 6.98 13.09 5.96
C GLU A 82 6.46 11.71 6.36
N MET A 83 5.40 11.24 5.72
CA MET A 83 4.86 9.90 5.93
C MET A 83 5.92 8.83 5.61
N SER A 84 6.62 8.97 4.48
CA SER A 84 7.66 8.03 4.07
C SER A 84 8.84 8.01 5.04
N GLN A 85 9.24 9.17 5.57
CA GLN A 85 10.24 9.28 6.63
C GLN A 85 9.75 8.57 7.91
N GLY A 86 8.49 8.79 8.29
CA GLY A 86 7.89 8.15 9.46
C GLY A 86 7.91 6.62 9.38
N PHE A 87 7.69 6.04 8.19
CA PHE A 87 7.84 4.60 7.97
C PHE A 87 9.31 4.14 8.06
N ASN A 88 10.22 4.88 7.44
CA ASN A 88 11.63 4.47 7.35
C ASN A 88 12.37 4.59 8.69
N ASP A 89 12.01 5.55 9.53
CA ASP A 89 12.59 5.74 10.87
C ASP A 89 11.82 5.00 11.98
N GLY A 90 10.75 4.27 11.61
CA GLY A 90 9.96 3.45 12.53
C GLY A 90 9.00 4.21 13.45
N ARG A 91 8.78 5.51 13.22
CA ARG A 91 7.74 6.28 13.92
C ARG A 91 6.34 5.79 13.56
N ILE A 92 6.15 5.40 12.29
CA ILE A 92 4.90 4.79 11.80
C ILE A 92 5.12 3.29 11.69
N LYS A 93 4.47 2.53 12.55
CA LYS A 93 4.54 1.05 12.58
C LYS A 93 3.21 0.47 13.03
N ALA A 94 2.98 -0.80 12.71
CA ALA A 94 1.84 -1.53 13.22
C ALA A 94 1.87 -1.60 14.75
N THR A 95 0.73 -1.37 15.39
CA THR A 95 0.54 -1.44 16.83
C THR A 95 -0.16 -2.74 17.25
N GLN A 96 -0.88 -3.36 16.32
CA GLN A 96 -1.56 -4.63 16.55
C GLN A 96 -0.77 -5.79 15.91
N PRO A 97 -0.67 -6.93 16.59
CA PRO A 97 0.00 -8.09 16.04
C PRO A 97 -0.77 -8.65 14.84
N ARG A 98 -0.05 -9.26 13.91
CA ARG A 98 -0.66 -10.00 12.79
C ARG A 98 -1.46 -11.20 13.34
N SER A 99 -2.70 -11.31 12.93
CA SER A 99 -3.65 -12.37 13.34
C SER A 99 -4.65 -12.63 12.21
N ALA A 100 -5.50 -13.62 12.35
CA ALA A 100 -6.59 -13.85 11.42
C ALA A 100 -7.56 -12.66 11.32
N ALA A 101 -7.73 -11.88 12.38
CA ALA A 101 -8.59 -10.70 12.41
C ALA A 101 -7.96 -9.48 11.74
N THR A 102 -6.63 -9.40 11.68
CA THR A 102 -5.89 -8.27 11.11
C THR A 102 -5.28 -8.55 9.74
N THR A 103 -5.32 -9.80 9.26
CA THR A 103 -4.70 -10.22 8.01
C THR A 103 -5.75 -10.36 6.91
N THR A 104 -5.49 -9.77 5.75
CA THR A 104 -6.35 -9.84 4.56
C THR A 104 -5.76 -10.77 3.50
N PRO A 105 -6.58 -11.33 2.58
CA PRO A 105 -6.14 -12.44 1.73
C PRO A 105 -5.41 -12.03 0.45
N THR A 106 -5.56 -10.78 -0.04
CA THR A 106 -5.05 -10.42 -1.37
C THR A 106 -3.54 -10.20 -1.36
N THR A 107 -2.83 -11.06 -2.07
CA THR A 107 -1.38 -10.94 -2.25
C THR A 107 -1.03 -9.84 -3.27
N ILE A 108 0.22 -9.36 -3.23
CA ILE A 108 0.71 -8.38 -4.21
C ILE A 108 0.68 -8.95 -5.63
N GLU A 109 0.97 -10.24 -5.79
CA GLU A 109 0.93 -10.92 -7.08
C GLU A 109 -0.48 -10.89 -7.67
N ARG A 110 -1.48 -11.29 -6.86
CA ARG A 110 -2.88 -11.26 -7.28
C ARG A 110 -3.34 -9.83 -7.61
N PHE A 111 -3.00 -8.86 -6.77
CA PHE A 111 -3.33 -7.45 -7.03
C PHE A 111 -2.68 -6.96 -8.34
N ALA A 112 -1.39 -7.28 -8.54
CA ALA A 112 -0.67 -6.89 -9.74
C ALA A 112 -1.31 -7.47 -11.02
N GLU A 113 -1.75 -8.73 -10.99
CA GLU A 113 -2.38 -9.40 -12.13
C GLU A 113 -3.81 -8.92 -12.39
N SER A 114 -4.63 -8.79 -11.33
CA SER A 114 -6.06 -8.54 -11.48
C SER A 114 -6.46 -7.06 -11.52
N VAL A 115 -5.63 -6.17 -10.98
CA VAL A 115 -5.92 -4.74 -10.88
C VAL A 115 -4.89 -3.90 -11.63
N PHE A 116 -3.61 -4.06 -11.28
CA PHE A 116 -2.57 -3.19 -11.82
C PHE A 116 -2.30 -3.43 -13.31
N ALA A 117 -2.12 -4.69 -13.72
CA ALA A 117 -1.79 -5.00 -15.10
C ALA A 117 -2.91 -4.63 -16.10
N PRO A 118 -4.20 -4.85 -15.82
CA PRO A 118 -5.28 -4.35 -16.66
C PRO A 118 -5.27 -2.82 -16.79
N ALA A 119 -5.12 -2.10 -15.68
CA ALA A 119 -5.06 -0.63 -15.68
C ALA A 119 -3.86 -0.11 -16.47
N PHE A 120 -2.69 -0.73 -16.33
CA PHE A 120 -1.47 -0.39 -17.06
C PHE A 120 -1.60 -0.58 -18.58
N ARG A 121 -2.37 -1.60 -19.02
CA ARG A 121 -2.61 -1.87 -20.46
C ARG A 121 -3.67 -0.97 -21.08
N ALA A 122 -4.53 -0.38 -20.26
CA ALA A 122 -5.61 0.50 -20.71
C ALA A 122 -5.19 1.96 -20.88
N GLY A 123 -4.07 2.38 -20.28
CA GLY A 123 -3.49 3.72 -20.40
C GLY A 123 -2.31 3.76 -21.35
#